data_1512a9376ac7efee843e340f0788407f
#
_entry.id   1512a9376ac7efee843e340f0788407f
#
_cell.length_a   1.000
_cell.length_b   1.000
_cell.length_c   1.000
_cell.angle_alpha   90.00
_cell.angle_beta   90.00
_cell.angle_gamma   90.00
#
_symmetry.space_group_name_H-M   'P 1'
#
loop_
_entity.id
_entity.type
_entity.pdbx_description
1 polymer ?
#
loop_
_entity_poly.entity_id
_entity_poly.type
_entity_poly.pdbx_seq_one_letter_code
_entity_poly.pdbx_strand_id
1 'polypeptide(L)'
;MVMMPGVIDSLHSGIVQKAIDVVEERSDAFLVVDPVPYASNVADATARADARDSNYTAMYWPWVQIPDNSLGKNVWVPPSTVMGGIIAFNDKVAHPWFAPAGLNRGGIDVAIQAERKLTQSDRDTLYESAINPIATFPGQGVVVFGQKTLQKKASALDRVNVRRLLIRVKKFIASSSRFLVFEQNTAATRRRFLNIVNPFLEQVQANSGLNAFRVVMDNTNNTPDQIDRNQLFGQIFVQPTRTAEFIVLDFTIQPTGATFPE
;
A
#
# COMPACT_ATOMS: atom_id res chain seq x y z
N MET A 1 -5.91 9.07 -2.14
CA MET A 1 -5.72 8.03 -3.16
C MET A 1 -6.19 8.59 -4.49
N VAL A 2 -5.53 8.23 -5.59
CA VAL A 2 -5.88 8.63 -6.95
C VAL A 2 -6.26 7.36 -7.72
N MET A 3 -7.35 7.41 -8.44
CA MET A 3 -7.82 6.33 -9.30
C MET A 3 -8.33 6.97 -10.59
N MET A 4 -8.08 6.31 -11.70
CA MET A 4 -8.43 6.82 -13.04
C MET A 4 -9.16 5.71 -13.82
N PRO A 5 -10.40 5.32 -13.42
CA PRO A 5 -11.15 4.30 -14.13
C PRO A 5 -11.31 4.65 -15.60
N GLY A 6 -11.01 3.70 -16.49
CA GLY A 6 -11.01 3.90 -17.93
C GLY A 6 -9.71 4.44 -18.54
N VAL A 7 -8.74 4.89 -17.71
CA VAL A 7 -7.39 5.19 -18.18
C VAL A 7 -6.52 3.95 -17.97
N ILE A 8 -6.28 3.24 -19.06
CA ILE A 8 -5.59 1.94 -19.09
C ILE A 8 -4.15 2.17 -19.55
N ASP A 9 -3.17 1.61 -18.83
CA ASP A 9 -1.74 1.88 -19.07
C ASP A 9 -1.30 1.50 -20.48
N SER A 10 -1.75 0.37 -21.01
CA SER A 10 -1.40 -0.06 -22.36
C SER A 10 -1.91 0.86 -23.47
N LEU A 11 -3.03 1.57 -23.23
CA LEU A 11 -3.64 2.48 -24.18
C LEU A 11 -3.25 3.94 -23.96
N HIS A 12 -2.99 4.33 -22.72
CA HIS A 12 -2.80 5.72 -22.29
C HIS A 12 -1.48 5.89 -21.51
N SER A 13 -0.40 5.24 -21.99
CA SER A 13 0.89 5.15 -21.29
C SER A 13 1.46 6.51 -20.85
N GLY A 14 1.33 7.55 -21.69
CA GLY A 14 1.79 8.91 -21.38
C GLY A 14 0.99 9.57 -20.25
N ILE A 15 -0.34 9.36 -20.20
CA ILE A 15 -1.20 9.90 -19.14
C ILE A 15 -0.86 9.22 -17.82
N VAL A 16 -0.71 7.89 -17.83
CA VAL A 16 -0.35 7.11 -16.63
C VAL A 16 1.03 7.53 -16.12
N GLN A 17 2.04 7.71 -17.00
CA GLN A 17 3.35 8.19 -16.59
C GLN A 17 3.25 9.57 -15.90
N LYS A 18 2.51 10.51 -16.50
CA LYS A 18 2.31 11.83 -15.90
C LYS A 18 1.62 11.76 -14.53
N ALA A 19 0.66 10.84 -14.38
CA ALA A 19 0.00 10.62 -13.09
C ALA A 19 0.97 10.04 -12.04
N ILE A 20 1.87 9.13 -12.43
CA ILE A 20 2.94 8.59 -11.57
C ILE A 20 3.86 9.74 -11.14
N ASP A 21 4.36 10.55 -12.06
CA ASP A 21 5.25 11.68 -11.77
C ASP A 21 4.61 12.64 -10.76
N VAL A 22 3.31 12.96 -10.94
CA VAL A 22 2.57 13.84 -10.02
C VAL A 22 2.44 13.25 -8.62
N VAL A 23 2.12 11.95 -8.47
CA VAL A 23 1.99 11.36 -7.12
C VAL A 23 3.33 11.19 -6.43
N GLU A 24 4.42 10.99 -7.18
CA GLU A 24 5.78 10.93 -6.65
C GLU A 24 6.27 12.30 -6.19
N GLU A 25 6.08 13.34 -7.00
CA GLU A 25 6.42 14.70 -6.65
C GLU A 25 5.66 15.16 -5.40
N ARG A 26 4.35 14.92 -5.35
CA ARG A 26 3.52 15.25 -4.18
C ARG A 26 3.87 14.43 -2.95
N SER A 27 4.22 13.17 -3.11
CA SER A 27 4.54 12.21 -2.02
C SER A 27 3.44 12.04 -0.94
N ASP A 28 2.22 12.52 -1.18
CA ASP A 28 1.08 12.48 -0.24
C ASP A 28 -0.12 11.68 -0.75
N ALA A 29 -0.01 11.10 -1.94
CA ALA A 29 -1.04 10.32 -2.60
C ALA A 29 -0.53 8.95 -3.05
N PHE A 30 -1.44 8.02 -3.28
CA PHE A 30 -1.18 6.69 -3.82
C PHE A 30 -2.05 6.45 -5.04
N LEU A 31 -1.48 5.94 -6.12
CA LEU A 31 -2.13 5.75 -7.41
C LEU A 31 -2.45 4.27 -7.63
N VAL A 32 -3.67 3.99 -8.10
CA VAL A 32 -4.10 2.68 -8.59
C VAL A 32 -4.27 2.76 -10.10
N VAL A 33 -3.62 1.84 -10.82
CA VAL A 33 -3.57 1.81 -12.30
C VAL A 33 -4.09 0.49 -12.82
N ASP A 34 -4.86 0.55 -13.90
CA ASP A 34 -5.31 -0.60 -14.65
C ASP A 34 -4.31 -0.90 -15.78
N PRO A 35 -3.67 -2.10 -15.80
CA PRO A 35 -2.57 -2.37 -16.73
C PRO A 35 -3.04 -2.52 -18.18
N VAL A 36 -4.13 -3.27 -18.41
CA VAL A 36 -4.57 -3.71 -19.75
C VAL A 36 -6.08 -3.66 -19.88
N PRO A 37 -6.63 -3.57 -21.12
CA PRO A 37 -8.06 -3.60 -21.36
C PRO A 37 -8.69 -4.96 -21.03
N TYR A 38 -10.01 -4.97 -21.03
CA TYR A 38 -10.79 -6.20 -20.92
C TYR A 38 -10.40 -7.21 -22.00
N ALA A 39 -10.46 -8.50 -21.67
CA ALA A 39 -10.08 -9.65 -22.51
C ALA A 39 -8.57 -9.77 -22.84
N SER A 40 -7.70 -9.10 -22.08
CA SER A 40 -6.24 -9.28 -22.18
C SER A 40 -5.77 -10.53 -21.43
N ASN A 41 -4.52 -10.93 -21.64
CA ASN A 41 -3.92 -12.10 -21.00
C ASN A 41 -2.91 -11.71 -19.89
N VAL A 42 -2.39 -12.72 -19.18
CA VAL A 42 -1.40 -12.54 -18.10
C VAL A 42 -0.13 -11.87 -18.62
N ALA A 43 0.38 -12.30 -19.77
CA ALA A 43 1.62 -11.76 -20.34
C ALA A 43 1.50 -10.27 -20.71
N ASP A 44 0.34 -9.86 -21.26
CA ASP A 44 0.09 -8.44 -21.55
C ASP A 44 0.11 -7.60 -20.27
N ALA A 45 -0.50 -8.12 -19.20
CA ALA A 45 -0.55 -7.43 -17.92
C ALA A 45 0.86 -7.31 -17.29
N THR A 46 1.62 -8.40 -17.22
CA THR A 46 2.97 -8.41 -16.63
C THR A 46 3.93 -7.50 -17.38
N ALA A 47 3.87 -7.48 -18.72
CA ALA A 47 4.68 -6.58 -19.53
C ALA A 47 4.46 -5.09 -19.20
N ARG A 48 3.25 -4.71 -18.79
CA ARG A 48 2.95 -3.32 -18.38
C ARG A 48 3.54 -2.98 -17.01
N ALA A 49 3.45 -3.90 -16.05
CA ALA A 49 4.06 -3.71 -14.74
C ALA A 49 5.59 -3.66 -14.83
N ASP A 50 6.19 -4.52 -15.67
CA ASP A 50 7.63 -4.54 -15.89
C ASP A 50 8.19 -3.26 -16.55
N ALA A 51 7.34 -2.52 -17.26
CA ALA A 51 7.71 -1.23 -17.85
C ALA A 51 7.68 -0.06 -16.84
N ARG A 52 7.24 -0.28 -15.61
CA ARG A 52 7.08 0.76 -14.59
C ARG A 52 7.95 0.47 -13.36
N ASP A 53 8.35 1.53 -12.67
CA ASP A 53 9.04 1.45 -11.37
C ASP A 53 8.53 2.62 -10.49
N SER A 54 7.69 2.34 -9.54
CA SER A 54 7.15 3.33 -8.61
C SER A 54 6.64 2.68 -7.33
N ASN A 55 7.01 3.24 -6.18
CA ASN A 55 6.46 2.79 -4.90
C ASN A 55 5.21 3.58 -4.47
N TYR A 56 4.75 4.54 -5.28
CA TYR A 56 3.51 5.27 -5.07
C TYR A 56 2.36 4.73 -5.92
N THR A 57 2.59 3.65 -6.66
CA THR A 57 1.63 3.10 -7.61
C THR A 57 1.50 1.59 -7.44
N ALA A 58 0.30 1.06 -7.64
CA ALA A 58 0.04 -0.37 -7.71
C ALA A 58 -0.88 -0.69 -8.89
N MET A 59 -0.69 -1.86 -9.48
CA MET A 59 -1.54 -2.43 -10.52
C MET A 59 -2.30 -3.64 -9.99
N TYR A 60 -3.54 -3.80 -10.48
CA TYR A 60 -4.43 -4.90 -10.14
C TYR A 60 -5.00 -5.52 -11.42
N TRP A 61 -5.21 -6.83 -11.44
CA TRP A 61 -5.75 -7.55 -12.58
C TRP A 61 -6.34 -8.90 -12.11
N PRO A 62 -7.38 -9.46 -12.74
CA PRO A 62 -8.11 -9.02 -13.93
C PRO A 62 -9.28 -8.06 -13.65
N TRP A 63 -10.06 -7.75 -14.68
CA TRP A 63 -11.31 -7.02 -14.59
C TRP A 63 -12.35 -7.78 -13.78
N VAL A 64 -13.33 -7.07 -13.24
CA VAL A 64 -14.42 -7.64 -12.43
C VAL A 64 -15.77 -7.27 -13.01
N GLN A 65 -16.73 -8.15 -12.85
CA GLN A 65 -18.11 -7.92 -13.23
C GLN A 65 -18.93 -7.46 -12.03
N ILE A 66 -19.62 -6.34 -12.18
CA ILE A 66 -20.50 -5.79 -11.14
C ILE A 66 -21.91 -5.58 -11.69
N PRO A 67 -22.96 -5.59 -10.85
CA PRO A 67 -24.31 -5.22 -11.27
C PRO A 67 -24.38 -3.70 -11.47
N ASP A 68 -24.95 -3.27 -12.57
CA ASP A 68 -25.35 -1.89 -12.82
C ASP A 68 -26.87 -1.77 -12.70
N ASN A 69 -27.32 -1.25 -11.56
CA ASN A 69 -28.74 -1.11 -11.25
C ASN A 69 -29.43 -0.08 -12.17
N SER A 70 -28.67 0.88 -12.73
CA SER A 70 -29.22 1.89 -13.63
C SER A 70 -29.52 1.31 -15.00
N LEU A 71 -28.67 0.40 -15.48
CA LEU A 71 -28.82 -0.28 -16.75
C LEU A 71 -29.55 -1.62 -16.65
N GLY A 72 -29.83 -2.11 -15.43
CA GLY A 72 -30.46 -3.41 -15.19
C GLY A 72 -29.64 -4.60 -15.72
N LYS A 73 -28.33 -4.46 -15.86
CA LYS A 73 -27.44 -5.49 -16.40
C LYS A 73 -26.09 -5.53 -15.68
N ASN A 74 -25.37 -6.64 -15.83
CA ASN A 74 -24.01 -6.75 -15.33
C ASN A 74 -23.02 -6.12 -16.30
N VAL A 75 -22.06 -5.36 -15.77
CA VAL A 75 -21.01 -4.67 -16.56
C VAL A 75 -19.62 -5.06 -16.09
N TRP A 76 -18.69 -5.12 -17.03
CA TRP A 76 -17.28 -5.32 -16.73
C TRP A 76 -16.62 -3.97 -16.43
N VAL A 77 -15.92 -3.90 -15.31
CA VAL A 77 -15.22 -2.69 -14.88
C VAL A 77 -13.77 -3.00 -14.55
N PRO A 78 -12.87 -2.02 -14.77
CA PRO A 78 -11.48 -2.19 -14.39
C PRO A 78 -11.31 -2.20 -12.87
N PRO A 79 -10.25 -2.85 -12.35
CA PRO A 79 -9.98 -2.96 -10.92
C PRO A 79 -9.97 -1.64 -10.16
N SER A 80 -9.47 -0.55 -10.76
CA SER A 80 -9.43 0.77 -10.13
C SER A 80 -10.80 1.27 -9.68
N THR A 81 -11.87 0.83 -10.33
CA THR A 81 -13.26 1.21 -9.99
C THR A 81 -13.66 0.67 -8.59
N VAL A 82 -13.24 -0.54 -8.24
CA VAL A 82 -13.64 -1.21 -6.99
C VAL A 82 -12.61 -1.06 -5.87
N MET A 83 -11.34 -0.83 -6.21
CA MET A 83 -10.26 -0.72 -5.23
C MET A 83 -10.47 0.39 -4.20
N GLY A 84 -11.16 1.46 -4.56
CA GLY A 84 -11.51 2.53 -3.63
C GLY A 84 -12.36 2.05 -2.46
N GLY A 85 -13.36 1.22 -2.75
CA GLY A 85 -14.23 0.61 -1.74
C GLY A 85 -13.46 -0.33 -0.81
N ILE A 86 -12.61 -1.20 -1.36
CA ILE A 86 -11.80 -2.15 -0.59
C ILE A 86 -10.86 -1.43 0.37
N ILE A 87 -10.16 -0.42 -0.13
CA ILE A 87 -9.23 0.36 0.68
C ILE A 87 -9.97 1.16 1.76
N ALA A 88 -11.13 1.73 1.47
CA ALA A 88 -11.95 2.42 2.45
C ALA A 88 -12.50 1.46 3.52
N PHE A 89 -12.91 0.26 3.12
CA PHE A 89 -13.32 -0.80 4.05
C PHE A 89 -12.16 -1.21 4.97
N ASN A 90 -10.97 -1.48 4.41
CA ASN A 90 -9.77 -1.79 5.20
C ASN A 90 -9.45 -0.68 6.21
N ASP A 91 -9.55 0.59 5.82
CA ASP A 91 -9.27 1.71 6.71
C ASP A 91 -10.32 1.87 7.81
N LYS A 92 -11.56 1.44 7.57
CA LYS A 92 -12.66 1.47 8.53
C LYS A 92 -12.55 0.35 9.56
N VAL A 93 -12.25 -0.89 9.13
CA VAL A 93 -12.25 -2.08 10.01
C VAL A 93 -10.91 -2.33 10.69
N ALA A 94 -9.83 -1.76 10.14
CA ALA A 94 -8.49 -1.86 10.68
C ALA A 94 -7.81 -0.48 10.60
N HIS A 95 -6.66 -0.39 9.94
CA HIS A 95 -5.93 0.88 9.78
C HIS A 95 -5.30 0.95 8.37
N PRO A 96 -4.90 2.16 7.89
CA PRO A 96 -4.26 2.34 6.59
C PRO A 96 -2.99 1.51 6.35
N TRP A 97 -2.34 1.05 7.40
CA TRP A 97 -1.14 0.22 7.34
C TRP A 97 -1.41 -1.29 7.36
N PHE A 98 -2.66 -1.71 7.37
CA PHE A 98 -3.01 -3.10 7.10
C PHE A 98 -3.14 -3.34 5.60
N ALA A 99 -2.83 -4.58 5.18
CA ALA A 99 -2.94 -4.97 3.79
C ALA A 99 -4.41 -4.96 3.33
N PRO A 100 -4.78 -4.19 2.29
CA PRO A 100 -6.10 -4.25 1.67
C PRO A 100 -6.20 -5.46 0.74
N ALA A 101 -5.91 -6.64 1.25
CA ALA A 101 -5.83 -7.90 0.53
C ALA A 101 -6.12 -9.08 1.44
N GLY A 102 -6.32 -10.26 0.84
CA GLY A 102 -6.61 -11.50 1.56
C GLY A 102 -8.09 -11.64 1.95
N LEU A 103 -8.43 -12.82 2.47
CA LEU A 103 -9.83 -13.21 2.71
C LEU A 103 -10.55 -12.33 3.74
N ASN A 104 -9.80 -11.72 4.66
CA ASN A 104 -10.40 -10.91 5.74
C ASN A 104 -10.75 -9.47 5.33
N ARG A 105 -10.03 -8.88 4.36
CA ARG A 105 -10.15 -7.46 4.04
C ARG A 105 -10.09 -7.14 2.54
N GLY A 106 -9.74 -8.13 1.71
CA GLY A 106 -9.61 -7.95 0.26
C GLY A 106 -10.86 -8.38 -0.53
N GLY A 107 -11.96 -8.74 0.12
CA GLY A 107 -13.20 -9.14 -0.54
C GLY A 107 -13.79 -8.00 -1.37
N ILE A 108 -14.28 -8.34 -2.55
CA ILE A 108 -14.96 -7.40 -3.47
C ILE A 108 -16.44 -7.77 -3.48
N ASP A 109 -17.16 -7.35 -2.42
CA ASP A 109 -18.56 -7.75 -2.18
C ASP A 109 -19.50 -7.39 -3.33
N VAL A 110 -19.18 -6.34 -4.09
CA VAL A 110 -19.97 -5.92 -5.25
C VAL A 110 -19.68 -6.74 -6.51
N ALA A 111 -18.61 -7.54 -6.53
CA ALA A 111 -18.24 -8.31 -7.70
C ALA A 111 -18.99 -9.63 -7.77
N ILE A 112 -19.61 -9.88 -8.93
CA ILE A 112 -20.27 -11.16 -9.23
C ILE A 112 -19.22 -12.21 -9.58
N GLN A 113 -18.23 -11.82 -10.41
CA GLN A 113 -17.14 -12.69 -10.83
C GLN A 113 -15.94 -11.87 -11.32
N ALA A 114 -14.76 -12.49 -11.31
CA ALA A 114 -13.59 -12.00 -12.02
C ALA A 114 -13.64 -12.45 -13.48
N GLU A 115 -13.03 -11.67 -14.37
CA GLU A 115 -12.95 -11.95 -15.82
C GLU A 115 -12.29 -13.32 -16.10
N ARG A 116 -11.31 -13.69 -15.28
CA ARG A 116 -10.59 -14.96 -15.36
C ARG A 116 -10.50 -15.64 -14.01
N LYS A 117 -10.66 -16.97 -14.01
CA LYS A 117 -10.33 -17.80 -12.87
C LYS A 117 -8.83 -18.07 -12.91
N LEU A 118 -8.07 -17.34 -12.11
CA LEU A 118 -6.62 -17.49 -12.03
C LEU A 118 -6.25 -18.81 -11.35
N THR A 119 -5.37 -19.57 -11.97
CA THR A 119 -4.68 -20.70 -11.33
C THR A 119 -3.67 -20.19 -10.31
N GLN A 120 -3.10 -21.06 -9.50
CA GLN A 120 -2.03 -20.69 -8.59
C GLN A 120 -0.82 -20.14 -9.37
N SER A 121 -0.41 -20.85 -10.44
CA SER A 121 0.70 -20.43 -11.29
C SER A 121 0.47 -19.04 -11.92
N ASP A 122 -0.77 -18.74 -12.36
CA ASP A 122 -1.08 -17.42 -12.90
C ASP A 122 -0.93 -16.32 -11.83
N ARG A 123 -1.39 -16.59 -10.61
CA ARG A 123 -1.25 -15.65 -9.49
C ARG A 123 0.20 -15.42 -9.11
N ASP A 124 1.01 -16.48 -9.09
CA ASP A 124 2.43 -16.39 -8.77
C ASP A 124 3.17 -15.56 -9.83
N THR A 125 2.92 -15.82 -11.12
CA THR A 125 3.49 -15.05 -12.25
C THR A 125 3.11 -13.57 -12.17
N LEU A 126 1.84 -13.25 -11.93
CA LEU A 126 1.37 -11.88 -11.78
C LEU A 126 2.05 -11.21 -10.58
N TYR A 127 2.12 -11.92 -9.45
CA TYR A 127 2.69 -11.37 -8.23
C TYR A 127 4.20 -11.17 -8.32
N GLU A 128 4.93 -12.02 -9.02
CA GLU A 128 6.35 -11.82 -9.30
C GLU A 128 6.59 -10.53 -10.07
N SER A 129 5.78 -10.26 -11.10
CA SER A 129 5.82 -9.02 -11.90
C SER A 129 5.14 -7.80 -11.22
N ALA A 130 4.91 -7.86 -9.90
CA ALA A 130 4.30 -6.76 -9.12
C ALA A 130 2.86 -6.39 -9.52
N ILE A 131 2.10 -7.29 -10.14
CA ILE A 131 0.66 -7.15 -10.29
C ILE A 131 -0.05 -7.86 -9.14
N ASN A 132 -1.02 -7.19 -8.57
CA ASN A 132 -1.84 -7.72 -7.48
C ASN A 132 -3.02 -8.49 -8.07
N PRO A 133 -3.05 -9.84 -7.95
CA PRO A 133 -4.09 -10.64 -8.56
C PRO A 133 -5.43 -10.45 -7.84
N ILE A 134 -6.51 -10.41 -8.61
CA ILE A 134 -7.88 -10.55 -8.14
C ILE A 134 -8.31 -11.98 -8.45
N ALA A 135 -8.50 -12.79 -7.42
CA ALA A 135 -8.78 -14.21 -7.55
C ALA A 135 -10.16 -14.56 -7.00
N THR A 136 -10.75 -15.64 -7.54
CA THR A 136 -12.01 -16.18 -7.03
C THR A 136 -11.71 -17.42 -6.19
N PHE A 137 -12.12 -17.39 -4.92
CA PHE A 137 -11.99 -18.52 -4.01
C PHE A 137 -13.35 -19.16 -3.74
N PRO A 138 -13.47 -20.51 -3.77
CA PRO A 138 -14.70 -21.19 -3.45
C PRO A 138 -15.21 -20.79 -2.05
N GLY A 139 -16.47 -20.40 -1.95
CA GLY A 139 -17.09 -19.98 -0.69
C GLY A 139 -16.68 -18.60 -0.17
N GLN A 140 -15.73 -17.92 -0.80
CA GLN A 140 -15.23 -16.59 -0.39
C GLN A 140 -15.47 -15.50 -1.45
N GLY A 141 -15.87 -15.89 -2.66
CA GLY A 141 -16.12 -14.93 -3.74
C GLY A 141 -14.85 -14.38 -4.38
N VAL A 142 -14.96 -13.15 -4.90
CA VAL A 142 -13.87 -12.44 -5.58
C VAL A 142 -13.07 -11.63 -4.56
N VAL A 143 -11.75 -11.83 -4.55
CA VAL A 143 -10.87 -11.28 -3.51
C VAL A 143 -9.59 -10.72 -4.14
N VAL A 144 -9.15 -9.56 -3.69
CA VAL A 144 -7.80 -9.05 -3.95
C VAL A 144 -6.80 -9.90 -3.17
N PHE A 145 -5.84 -10.50 -3.86
CA PHE A 145 -4.90 -11.45 -3.25
C PHE A 145 -3.43 -11.05 -3.50
N GLY A 146 -3.15 -9.76 -3.36
CA GLY A 146 -1.80 -9.18 -3.47
C GLY A 146 -1.76 -7.73 -2.98
N GLN A 147 -0.56 -7.27 -2.63
CA GLN A 147 -0.35 -5.91 -2.13
C GLN A 147 1.03 -5.34 -2.50
N LYS A 148 1.58 -5.69 -3.65
CA LYS A 148 2.82 -5.10 -4.15
C LYS A 148 2.59 -3.73 -4.77
N THR A 149 3.57 -2.84 -4.58
CA THR A 149 3.74 -1.65 -5.40
C THR A 149 4.54 -2.00 -6.66
N LEU A 150 4.61 -1.10 -7.62
CA LEU A 150 5.42 -1.30 -8.85
C LEU A 150 6.92 -1.10 -8.61
N GLN A 151 7.37 -0.98 -7.35
CA GLN A 151 8.80 -0.82 -7.06
C GLN A 151 9.58 -2.09 -7.38
N LYS A 152 10.61 -1.96 -8.21
CA LYS A 152 11.49 -3.07 -8.58
C LYS A 152 12.55 -3.38 -7.53
N LYS A 153 13.09 -2.34 -6.90
CA LYS A 153 14.08 -2.52 -5.85
C LYS A 153 13.42 -3.09 -4.58
N ALA A 154 13.91 -4.23 -4.11
CA ALA A 154 13.44 -4.83 -2.87
C ALA A 154 13.66 -3.88 -1.68
N SER A 155 12.58 -3.46 -1.03
CA SER A 155 12.58 -2.67 0.19
C SER A 155 11.24 -2.82 0.93
N ALA A 156 11.10 -2.20 2.09
CA ALA A 156 9.80 -2.18 2.77
C ALA A 156 8.71 -1.42 1.99
N LEU A 157 9.11 -0.56 1.04
CA LEU A 157 8.21 0.26 0.21
C LEU A 157 7.65 -0.49 -1.01
N ASP A 158 8.10 -1.72 -1.24
CA ASP A 158 7.55 -2.60 -2.26
C ASP A 158 6.16 -3.17 -1.88
N ARG A 159 5.62 -2.75 -0.73
CA ARG A 159 4.30 -3.15 -0.22
C ARG A 159 3.37 -1.94 -0.06
N VAL A 160 2.13 -2.10 -0.53
CA VAL A 160 1.08 -1.07 -0.49
C VAL A 160 0.80 -0.61 0.94
N ASN A 161 0.69 -1.53 1.90
CA ASN A 161 0.42 -1.20 3.30
C ASN A 161 1.50 -0.31 3.91
N VAL A 162 2.78 -0.59 3.67
CA VAL A 162 3.90 0.21 4.18
C VAL A 162 3.95 1.59 3.53
N ARG A 163 3.73 1.65 2.21
CA ARG A 163 3.67 2.95 1.52
C ARG A 163 2.53 3.80 2.05
N ARG A 164 1.35 3.23 2.28
CA ARG A 164 0.19 3.93 2.84
C ARG A 164 0.43 4.37 4.29
N LEU A 165 1.11 3.54 5.10
CA LEU A 165 1.58 3.94 6.43
C LEU A 165 2.41 5.22 6.36
N LEU A 166 3.44 5.25 5.50
CA LEU A 166 4.32 6.42 5.41
C LEU A 166 3.60 7.67 4.89
N ILE A 167 2.68 7.53 3.95
CA ILE A 167 1.83 8.65 3.50
C ILE A 167 1.02 9.21 4.67
N ARG A 168 0.43 8.33 5.50
CA ARG A 168 -0.36 8.74 6.68
C ARG A 168 0.50 9.44 7.71
N VAL A 169 1.67 8.87 8.03
CA VAL A 169 2.63 9.45 8.99
C VAL A 169 3.12 10.81 8.51
N LYS A 170 3.61 10.90 7.27
CA LYS A 170 4.04 12.17 6.67
C LYS A 170 2.96 13.24 6.73
N LYS A 171 1.73 12.89 6.38
CA LYS A 171 0.60 13.82 6.36
C LYS A 171 0.24 14.34 7.74
N PHE A 172 0.25 13.46 8.75
CA PHE A 172 0.02 13.87 10.14
C PHE A 172 1.12 14.83 10.61
N ILE A 173 2.38 14.46 10.43
CA ILE A 173 3.53 15.27 10.86
C ILE A 173 3.53 16.63 10.16
N ALA A 174 3.33 16.66 8.84
CA ALA A 174 3.28 17.90 8.07
C ALA A 174 2.13 18.82 8.53
N SER A 175 0.97 18.28 8.87
CA SER A 175 -0.15 19.09 9.39
C SER A 175 0.12 19.62 10.80
N SER A 176 0.72 18.80 11.67
CA SER A 176 1.00 19.16 13.05
C SER A 176 2.18 20.12 13.17
N SER A 177 3.17 20.03 12.29
CA SER A 177 4.34 20.93 12.31
C SER A 177 4.06 22.34 11.79
N ARG A 178 2.93 22.57 11.11
CA ARG A 178 2.56 23.91 10.61
C ARG A 178 2.47 24.96 11.71
N PHE A 179 2.07 24.58 12.90
CA PHE A 179 1.97 25.48 14.06
C PHE A 179 3.33 25.87 14.65
N LEU A 180 4.43 25.27 14.19
CA LEU A 180 5.79 25.57 14.62
C LEU A 180 6.51 26.52 13.65
N VAL A 181 5.90 26.81 12.51
CA VAL A 181 6.46 27.76 11.53
C VAL A 181 6.37 29.16 12.12
N PHE A 182 7.46 29.91 12.05
CA PHE A 182 7.70 31.22 12.68
C PHE A 182 7.87 31.20 14.21
N GLU A 183 7.84 30.03 14.87
CA GLU A 183 8.20 29.92 16.28
C GLU A 183 9.73 29.97 16.46
N GLN A 184 10.18 30.45 17.62
CA GLN A 184 11.59 30.49 17.97
C GLN A 184 12.21 29.10 18.04
N ASN A 185 13.39 28.88 17.44
CA ASN A 185 14.09 27.58 17.49
C ASN A 185 14.74 27.39 18.88
N THR A 186 13.92 27.09 19.85
CA THR A 186 14.32 26.84 21.25
C THR A 186 14.11 25.37 21.63
N ALA A 187 14.75 24.95 22.71
CA ALA A 187 14.54 23.61 23.28
C ALA A 187 13.06 23.39 23.68
N ALA A 188 12.32 24.44 24.02
CA ALA A 188 10.89 24.35 24.33
C ALA A 188 10.07 24.04 23.08
N THR A 189 10.32 24.71 21.96
CA THR A 189 9.65 24.47 20.67
C THR A 189 9.93 23.06 20.16
N ARG A 190 11.19 22.59 20.26
CA ARG A 190 11.58 21.22 19.89
C ARG A 190 10.87 20.17 20.74
N ARG A 191 10.77 20.38 22.06
CA ARG A 191 9.99 19.48 22.94
C ARG A 191 8.50 19.49 22.60
N ARG A 192 7.92 20.63 22.21
CA ARG A 192 6.53 20.71 21.76
C ARG A 192 6.28 19.81 20.55
N PHE A 193 7.18 19.80 19.56
CA PHE A 193 7.10 18.89 18.43
C PHE A 193 7.14 17.41 18.86
N LEU A 194 8.12 17.05 19.70
CA LEU A 194 8.27 15.67 20.21
C LEU A 194 7.02 15.22 20.96
N ASN A 195 6.40 16.09 21.76
CA ASN A 195 5.17 15.81 22.52
C ASN A 195 3.94 15.60 21.62
N ILE A 196 3.98 16.03 20.37
CA ILE A 196 2.91 15.77 19.38
C ILE A 196 3.21 14.50 18.60
N VAL A 197 4.46 14.32 18.16
CA VAL A 197 4.82 13.25 17.22
C VAL A 197 5.00 11.91 17.92
N ASN A 198 5.63 11.86 19.10
CA ASN A 198 5.87 10.61 19.81
C ASN A 198 4.57 9.87 20.18
N PRO A 199 3.55 10.49 20.81
CA PRO A 199 2.30 9.80 21.13
C PRO A 199 1.58 9.26 19.88
N PHE A 200 1.65 9.98 18.77
CA PHE A 200 1.09 9.49 17.51
C PHE A 200 1.83 8.25 17.00
N LEU A 201 3.16 8.25 17.00
CA LEU A 201 3.95 7.09 16.56
C LEU A 201 3.81 5.91 17.54
N GLU A 202 3.68 6.16 18.85
CA GLU A 202 3.34 5.16 19.86
C GLU A 202 1.99 4.50 19.58
N GLN A 203 0.98 5.29 19.21
CA GLN A 203 -0.33 4.78 18.81
C GLN A 203 -0.22 3.93 17.53
N VAL A 204 0.56 4.35 16.54
CA VAL A 204 0.80 3.56 15.32
C VAL A 204 1.50 2.24 15.65
N GLN A 205 2.47 2.26 16.54
CA GLN A 205 3.18 1.07 17.03
C GLN A 205 2.26 0.13 17.80
N ALA A 206 1.47 0.65 18.74
CA ALA A 206 0.50 -0.13 19.52
C ALA A 206 -0.55 -0.82 18.62
N ASN A 207 -0.89 -0.21 17.48
CA ASN A 207 -1.78 -0.76 16.46
C ASN A 207 -1.04 -1.53 15.35
N SER A 208 0.13 -2.08 15.64
CA SER A 208 0.90 -2.95 14.73
C SER A 208 1.33 -2.29 13.41
N GLY A 209 1.44 -0.98 13.34
CA GLY A 209 1.94 -0.28 12.15
C GLY A 209 3.47 -0.20 12.11
N LEU A 210 4.11 -0.12 13.27
CA LEU A 210 5.56 -0.04 13.43
C LEU A 210 6.06 -1.06 14.44
N ASN A 211 7.21 -1.66 14.17
CA ASN A 211 7.94 -2.46 15.16
C ASN A 211 8.71 -1.55 16.12
N ALA A 212 9.34 -0.51 15.60
CA ALA A 212 10.06 0.48 16.37
C ALA A 212 10.08 1.84 15.65
N PHE A 213 10.28 2.91 16.40
CA PHE A 213 10.54 4.24 15.87
C PHE A 213 11.48 5.01 16.79
N ARG A 214 12.10 6.04 16.24
CA ARG A 214 12.88 7.03 17.00
C ARG A 214 12.73 8.39 16.36
N VAL A 215 12.46 9.40 17.17
CA VAL A 215 12.40 10.81 16.74
C VAL A 215 13.55 11.55 17.40
N VAL A 216 14.34 12.25 16.60
CA VAL A 216 15.45 13.08 17.06
C VAL A 216 15.18 14.52 16.63
N MET A 217 15.06 15.41 17.60
CA MET A 217 14.94 16.85 17.42
C MET A 217 15.54 17.55 18.64
N ASP A 218 16.85 17.57 18.72
CA ASP A 218 17.62 18.11 19.83
C ASP A 218 18.81 18.95 19.33
N ASN A 219 19.79 19.23 20.20
CA ASN A 219 20.96 20.01 19.84
C ASN A 219 21.93 19.26 18.91
N THR A 220 21.83 17.93 18.79
CA THR A 220 22.73 17.15 17.94
C THR A 220 22.41 17.32 16.47
N ASN A 221 21.13 17.55 16.14
CA ASN A 221 20.65 17.77 14.78
C ASN A 221 20.12 19.20 14.51
N ASN A 222 20.17 20.09 15.51
CA ASN A 222 19.92 21.52 15.37
C ASN A 222 21.16 22.30 15.87
N THR A 223 22.19 22.28 15.02
CA THR A 223 23.45 22.99 15.27
C THR A 223 23.26 24.51 15.13
N PRO A 224 24.17 25.34 15.70
CA PRO A 224 24.14 26.78 15.51
C PRO A 224 24.01 27.21 14.04
N ASP A 225 24.74 26.57 13.13
CA ASP A 225 24.68 26.81 11.68
C ASP A 225 23.29 26.59 11.08
N GLN A 226 22.54 25.58 11.55
CA GLN A 226 21.17 25.36 11.11
C GLN A 226 20.19 26.38 11.71
N ILE A 227 20.42 26.77 12.95
CA ILE A 227 19.62 27.81 13.62
C ILE A 227 19.81 29.14 12.90
N ASP A 228 21.05 29.50 12.55
CA ASP A 228 21.40 30.71 11.82
C ASP A 228 20.78 30.78 10.41
N ARG A 229 20.52 29.59 9.82
CA ARG A 229 19.76 29.46 8.55
C ARG A 229 18.24 29.45 8.75
N ASN A 230 17.75 29.75 9.92
CA ASN A 230 16.31 29.71 10.28
C ASN A 230 15.66 28.34 10.04
N GLN A 231 16.40 27.24 10.23
CA GLN A 231 15.92 25.90 10.03
C GLN A 231 15.68 25.17 11.36
N LEU A 232 14.54 24.52 11.48
CA LEU A 232 14.23 23.56 12.53
C LEU A 232 14.29 22.15 11.93
N PHE A 233 15.25 21.34 12.36
CA PHE A 233 15.52 20.04 11.76
C PHE A 233 15.12 18.88 12.70
N GLY A 234 14.29 17.98 12.18
CA GLY A 234 13.85 16.76 12.86
C GLY A 234 14.10 15.53 12.03
N GLN A 235 14.59 14.46 12.65
CA GLN A 235 14.78 13.16 12.02
C GLN A 235 13.84 12.14 12.64
N ILE A 236 13.17 11.37 11.80
CA ILE A 236 12.22 10.34 12.20
C ILE A 236 12.65 9.03 11.56
N PHE A 237 13.08 8.09 12.40
CA PHE A 237 13.44 6.74 12.01
C PHE A 237 12.26 5.82 12.31
N VAL A 238 11.85 5.01 11.33
CA VAL A 238 10.73 4.09 11.47
C VAL A 238 11.10 2.70 10.96
N GLN A 239 10.64 1.68 11.66
CA GLN A 239 10.72 0.28 11.25
C GLN A 239 9.28 -0.24 11.06
N PRO A 240 8.76 -0.29 9.82
CA PRO A 240 7.40 -0.75 9.58
C PRO A 240 7.27 -2.25 9.87
N THR A 241 6.09 -2.64 10.36
CA THR A 241 5.72 -4.04 10.52
C THR A 241 5.49 -4.66 9.13
N ARG A 242 6.00 -5.86 8.92
CA ARG A 242 5.79 -6.63 7.69
C ARG A 242 4.59 -7.56 7.84
N THR A 243 3.83 -7.74 6.78
CA THR A 243 2.75 -8.74 6.71
C THR A 243 3.31 -10.08 6.30
N ALA A 244 2.74 -11.17 6.86
CA ALA A 244 2.99 -12.51 6.38
C ALA A 244 2.23 -12.73 5.07
N GLU A 245 2.92 -13.04 3.99
CA GLU A 245 2.34 -13.32 2.67
C GLU A 245 2.49 -14.80 2.31
N PHE A 246 3.52 -15.45 2.85
CA PHE A 246 3.80 -16.88 2.66
C PHE A 246 3.81 -17.59 4.01
N ILE A 247 3.07 -18.68 4.10
CA ILE A 247 3.05 -19.57 5.28
C ILE A 247 3.74 -20.86 4.86
N VAL A 248 4.89 -21.13 5.44
CA VAL A 248 5.64 -22.38 5.25
C VAL A 248 5.33 -23.27 6.44
N LEU A 249 4.76 -24.45 6.19
CA LEU A 249 4.47 -25.46 7.20
C LEU A 249 5.38 -26.67 6.96
N ASP A 250 6.18 -27.01 7.95
CA ASP A 250 7.03 -28.19 7.94
C ASP A 250 6.39 -29.28 8.82
N PHE A 251 6.10 -30.43 8.23
CA PHE A 251 5.51 -31.59 8.91
C PHE A 251 6.54 -32.70 9.01
N THR A 252 7.03 -32.95 10.21
CA THR A 252 7.93 -34.06 10.48
C THR A 252 7.15 -35.22 11.09
N ILE A 253 7.13 -36.37 10.40
CA ILE A 253 6.53 -37.59 10.91
C ILE A 253 7.55 -38.29 11.80
N GLN A 254 7.23 -38.44 13.07
CA GLN A 254 8.07 -39.16 14.03
C GLN A 254 7.60 -40.59 14.24
N PRO A 255 8.50 -41.58 14.42
CA PRO A 255 8.11 -42.96 14.73
C PRO A 255 7.49 -43.02 16.13
N THR A 256 6.67 -44.04 16.35
CA THR A 256 6.02 -44.28 17.64
C THR A 256 7.06 -44.44 18.75
N GLY A 257 6.96 -43.61 19.79
CA GLY A 257 7.90 -43.61 20.92
C GLY A 257 9.06 -42.59 20.84
N ALA A 258 9.15 -41.81 19.76
CA ALA A 258 10.10 -40.70 19.70
C ALA A 258 9.64 -39.52 20.59
N THR A 259 10.57 -38.85 21.23
CA THR A 259 10.33 -37.58 21.95
C THR A 259 10.29 -36.42 20.93
N PHE A 260 9.32 -35.50 21.08
CA PHE A 260 9.27 -34.30 20.27
C PHE A 260 10.44 -33.36 20.65
N PRO A 261 11.12 -32.75 19.67
CA PRO A 261 12.08 -31.69 19.95
C PRO A 261 11.36 -30.51 20.62
N GLU A 262 11.99 -29.92 21.63
CA GLU A 262 11.49 -28.71 22.31
C GLU A 262 11.57 -27.47 21.41
#